data_e30256c37f607d867bc41326b05a0cfe
#
_entry.id   e30256c37f607d867bc41326b05a0cfe
#
_cell.length_a   1.000
_cell.length_b   1.000
_cell.length_c   1.000
_cell.angle_alpha   90.00
_cell.angle_beta   90.00
_cell.angle_gamma   90.00
#
_symmetry.space_group_name_H-M   'P 1'
#
loop_
_entity.id
_entity.type
_entity.pdbx_description
1 polymer ?
#
loop_
_entity_poly.entity_id
_entity_poly.type
_entity_poly.pdbx_seq_one_letter_code
_entity_poly.pdbx_strand_id
1 'polypeptide(L)'
;MDDFFLDAGFTKDEQKAIVEAGRDERLLALVREAVEKRDQERFATLCKEGNTAHGPLFLLQALDACYPTTKKYYPDSEVRKATLSDISLWTRVYEKRHGVVGSDKCGWLAHHACGAIVRLGRLQFEDGTFPFNVTVRDAEGKTLCTQGTPVLRLHIPEGGPLLPALVDDSLLRAARWFSQYSFVTCDSWLLDPQLSLVAGTSSN
;
A
#
# COMPACT_ATOMS: atom_id res chain seq x y z
N MET A 1 -11.17 8.90 -20.35
CA MET A 1 -10.79 7.48 -20.30
C MET A 1 -10.14 7.28 -18.93
N ASP A 2 -10.83 6.57 -18.05
CA ASP A 2 -10.32 6.27 -16.71
C ASP A 2 -9.27 5.19 -16.87
N ASP A 3 -8.02 5.57 -16.73
CA ASP A 3 -6.90 4.73 -17.07
C ASP A 3 -6.15 4.34 -15.78
N PHE A 4 -6.28 3.07 -15.39
CA PHE A 4 -5.52 2.49 -14.31
C PHE A 4 -4.03 2.78 -14.42
N PHE A 5 -3.50 2.61 -15.63
CA PHE A 5 -2.07 2.79 -15.89
C PHE A 5 -1.61 4.23 -15.70
N LEU A 6 -2.47 5.19 -16.05
CA LEU A 6 -2.19 6.60 -15.82
C LEU A 6 -2.20 6.95 -14.33
N ASP A 7 -3.22 6.50 -13.60
CA ASP A 7 -3.35 6.79 -12.16
C ASP A 7 -2.26 6.07 -11.33
N ALA A 8 -1.86 4.87 -11.72
CA ALA A 8 -0.78 4.13 -11.08
C ALA A 8 0.63 4.57 -11.56
N GLY A 9 0.73 5.41 -12.60
CA GLY A 9 2.00 5.94 -13.09
C GLY A 9 2.86 4.94 -13.85
N PHE A 10 2.24 4.03 -14.59
CA PHE A 10 2.94 3.10 -15.49
C PHE A 10 3.44 3.80 -16.76
N THR A 11 4.56 3.34 -17.29
CA THR A 11 5.04 3.70 -18.63
C THR A 11 4.23 2.96 -19.71
N LYS A 12 4.34 3.41 -20.95
CA LYS A 12 3.67 2.76 -22.09
C LYS A 12 4.18 1.33 -22.32
N ASP A 13 5.46 1.07 -22.06
CA ASP A 13 6.06 -0.26 -22.24
C ASP A 13 5.60 -1.23 -21.15
N GLU A 14 5.55 -0.78 -19.88
CA GLU A 14 4.97 -1.54 -18.77
C GLU A 14 3.50 -1.87 -19.05
N GLN A 15 2.70 -0.87 -19.46
CA GLN A 15 1.30 -1.06 -19.85
C GLN A 15 1.15 -2.10 -20.97
N LYS A 16 1.96 -1.98 -22.03
CA LYS A 16 1.95 -2.90 -23.15
C LYS A 16 2.20 -4.34 -22.70
N ALA A 17 3.24 -4.54 -21.88
CA ALA A 17 3.57 -5.88 -21.36
C ALA A 17 2.40 -6.49 -20.56
N ILE A 18 1.70 -5.70 -19.74
CA ILE A 18 0.58 -6.16 -18.93
C ILE A 18 -0.64 -6.52 -19.78
N VAL A 19 -0.94 -5.69 -20.80
CA VAL A 19 -2.15 -5.85 -21.64
C VAL A 19 -2.00 -6.97 -22.66
N GLU A 20 -0.80 -7.15 -23.24
CA GLU A 20 -0.53 -8.19 -24.27
C GLU A 20 -0.37 -9.59 -23.68
N ALA A 21 -0.15 -9.73 -22.37
CA ALA A 21 -0.08 -11.04 -21.73
C ALA A 21 -1.46 -11.73 -21.70
N GLY A 22 -1.46 -13.05 -21.81
CA GLY A 22 -2.68 -13.86 -21.70
C GLY A 22 -3.43 -13.60 -20.40
N ARG A 23 -4.76 -13.56 -20.46
CA ARG A 23 -5.64 -13.26 -19.30
C ARG A 23 -6.48 -14.48 -18.93
N ASP A 24 -6.54 -14.81 -17.66
CA ASP A 24 -7.52 -15.77 -17.10
C ASP A 24 -8.76 -15.03 -16.62
N GLU A 25 -9.75 -14.87 -17.51
CA GLU A 25 -10.97 -14.12 -17.19
C GLU A 25 -11.81 -14.77 -16.08
N ARG A 26 -11.71 -16.08 -15.88
CA ARG A 26 -12.41 -16.79 -14.78
C ARG A 26 -11.80 -16.38 -13.44
N LEU A 27 -10.49 -16.39 -13.32
CA LEU A 27 -9.79 -16.02 -12.10
C LEU A 27 -9.94 -14.51 -11.83
N LEU A 28 -9.86 -13.68 -12.88
CA LEU A 28 -10.09 -12.24 -12.78
C LEU A 28 -11.50 -11.89 -12.31
N ALA A 29 -12.53 -12.68 -12.67
CA ALA A 29 -13.89 -12.48 -12.17
C ALA A 29 -13.97 -12.70 -10.64
N LEU A 30 -13.31 -13.74 -10.12
CA LEU A 30 -13.23 -13.98 -8.67
C LEU A 30 -12.48 -12.87 -7.93
N VAL A 31 -11.41 -12.35 -8.55
CA VAL A 31 -10.65 -11.21 -7.98
C VAL A 31 -11.51 -9.94 -7.90
N ARG A 32 -12.31 -9.63 -8.95
CA ARG A 32 -13.24 -8.49 -8.91
C ARG A 32 -14.26 -8.62 -7.76
N GLU A 33 -14.82 -9.82 -7.56
CA GLU A 33 -15.74 -10.09 -6.45
C GLU A 33 -15.07 -9.86 -5.08
N ALA A 34 -13.82 -10.29 -4.90
CA ALA A 34 -13.07 -10.05 -3.68
C ALA A 34 -12.90 -8.55 -3.40
N VAL A 35 -12.55 -7.75 -4.43
CA VAL A 35 -12.41 -6.29 -4.29
C VAL A 35 -13.73 -5.61 -3.98
N GLU A 36 -14.84 -6.03 -4.62
CA GLU A 36 -16.18 -5.48 -4.33
C GLU A 36 -16.58 -5.70 -2.87
N LYS A 37 -16.18 -6.84 -2.30
CA LYS A 37 -16.37 -7.18 -0.87
C LYS A 37 -15.32 -6.61 0.06
N ARG A 38 -14.30 -5.92 -0.46
CA ARG A 38 -13.11 -5.46 0.27
C ARG A 38 -12.37 -6.57 1.01
N ASP A 39 -12.42 -7.80 0.47
CA ASP A 39 -11.78 -8.98 1.03
C ASP A 39 -10.32 -9.06 0.56
N GLN A 40 -9.43 -8.44 1.34
CA GLN A 40 -8.00 -8.36 1.05
C GLN A 40 -7.33 -9.73 1.06
N GLU A 41 -7.72 -10.60 1.98
CA GLU A 41 -7.15 -11.95 2.12
C GLU A 41 -7.51 -12.80 0.90
N ARG A 42 -8.77 -12.76 0.49
CA ARG A 42 -9.24 -13.46 -0.70
C ARG A 42 -8.57 -12.93 -1.97
N PHE A 43 -8.48 -11.59 -2.13
CA PHE A 43 -7.74 -10.97 -3.23
C PHE A 43 -6.29 -11.48 -3.28
N ALA A 44 -5.57 -11.40 -2.16
CA ALA A 44 -4.18 -11.81 -2.08
C ALA A 44 -3.97 -13.29 -2.43
N THR A 45 -4.87 -14.16 -1.96
CA THR A 45 -4.84 -15.60 -2.24
C THR A 45 -5.02 -15.86 -3.73
N LEU A 46 -6.06 -15.31 -4.36
CA LEU A 46 -6.35 -15.47 -5.78
C LEU A 46 -5.21 -14.93 -6.65
N CYS A 47 -4.61 -13.78 -6.27
CA CYS A 47 -3.47 -13.23 -7.00
C CYS A 47 -2.20 -14.10 -6.87
N LYS A 48 -1.95 -14.74 -5.72
CA LYS A 48 -0.86 -15.70 -5.57
C LYS A 48 -1.07 -16.94 -6.44
N GLU A 49 -2.30 -17.48 -6.47
CA GLU A 49 -2.68 -18.58 -7.35
C GLU A 49 -2.45 -18.20 -8.83
N GLY A 50 -2.92 -17.02 -9.23
CA GLY A 50 -2.75 -16.50 -10.58
C GLY A 50 -1.29 -16.26 -10.96
N ASN A 51 -0.49 -15.67 -10.07
CA ASN A 51 0.95 -15.52 -10.31
C ASN A 51 1.67 -16.87 -10.45
N THR A 52 1.24 -17.89 -9.73
CA THR A 52 1.80 -19.23 -9.83
C THR A 52 1.45 -19.89 -11.17
N ALA A 53 0.23 -19.70 -11.64
CA ALA A 53 -0.28 -20.33 -12.88
C ALA A 53 0.11 -19.56 -14.15
N HIS A 54 0.15 -18.23 -14.11
CA HIS A 54 0.25 -17.35 -15.29
C HIS A 54 1.45 -16.39 -15.24
N GLY A 55 2.25 -16.42 -14.17
CA GLY A 55 3.42 -15.57 -14.00
C GLY A 55 3.11 -14.20 -13.32
N PRO A 56 4.16 -13.39 -13.09
CA PRO A 56 4.10 -12.21 -12.21
C PRO A 56 3.29 -11.04 -12.79
N LEU A 57 2.84 -11.11 -14.03
CA LEU A 57 1.95 -10.12 -14.65
C LEU A 57 0.50 -10.27 -14.21
N PHE A 58 0.08 -11.46 -13.73
CA PHE A 58 -1.31 -11.69 -13.35
C PHE A 58 -1.79 -10.72 -12.26
N LEU A 59 -0.99 -10.45 -11.23
CA LEU A 59 -1.34 -9.48 -10.20
C LEU A 59 -1.63 -8.09 -10.79
N LEU A 60 -0.85 -7.65 -11.77
CA LEU A 60 -1.04 -6.33 -12.41
C LEU A 60 -2.31 -6.32 -13.29
N GLN A 61 -2.60 -7.43 -13.97
CA GLN A 61 -3.86 -7.62 -14.71
C GLN A 61 -5.08 -7.64 -13.77
N ALA A 62 -4.93 -8.23 -12.59
CA ALA A 62 -5.96 -8.26 -11.56
C ALA A 62 -6.27 -6.84 -11.03
N LEU A 63 -5.24 -6.03 -10.77
CA LEU A 63 -5.39 -4.64 -10.35
C LEU A 63 -6.06 -3.78 -11.43
N ASP A 64 -5.67 -3.94 -12.71
CA ASP A 64 -6.33 -3.30 -13.84
C ASP A 64 -7.81 -3.69 -13.95
N ALA A 65 -8.11 -4.99 -13.88
CA ALA A 65 -9.48 -5.51 -13.95
C ALA A 65 -10.38 -5.04 -12.80
N CYS A 66 -9.80 -4.75 -11.63
CA CYS A 66 -10.52 -4.26 -10.44
C CYS A 66 -10.63 -2.74 -10.39
N TYR A 67 -9.89 -2.01 -11.23
CA TYR A 67 -9.79 -0.55 -11.15
C TYR A 67 -11.14 0.19 -11.16
N PRO A 68 -12.17 -0.21 -11.93
CA PRO A 68 -13.47 0.46 -11.88
C PRO A 68 -14.14 0.46 -10.49
N THR A 69 -13.87 -0.58 -9.68
CA THR A 69 -14.32 -0.68 -8.29
C THR A 69 -13.37 0.03 -7.34
N THR A 70 -12.06 -0.21 -7.47
CA THR A 70 -11.02 0.43 -6.66
C THR A 70 -11.10 1.96 -6.72
N LYS A 71 -11.36 2.53 -7.91
CA LYS A 71 -11.51 3.97 -8.10
C LYS A 71 -12.60 4.59 -7.21
N LYS A 72 -13.67 3.86 -6.92
CA LYS A 72 -14.77 4.34 -6.06
C LYS A 72 -14.33 4.50 -4.59
N TYR A 73 -13.30 3.77 -4.17
CA TYR A 73 -12.74 3.86 -2.83
C TYR A 73 -11.85 5.10 -2.66
N TYR A 74 -11.37 5.67 -3.76
CA TYR A 74 -10.52 6.87 -3.80
C TYR A 74 -11.15 7.97 -4.67
N PRO A 75 -12.20 8.66 -4.19
CA PRO A 75 -12.91 9.67 -4.98
C PRO A 75 -12.04 10.89 -5.30
N ASP A 76 -11.12 11.26 -4.40
CA ASP A 76 -10.13 12.31 -4.64
C ASP A 76 -9.06 11.81 -5.60
N SER A 77 -8.91 12.50 -6.76
CA SER A 77 -8.02 12.07 -7.83
C SER A 77 -6.53 12.16 -7.46
N GLU A 78 -6.14 13.15 -6.66
CA GLU A 78 -4.75 13.34 -6.27
C GLU A 78 -4.34 12.28 -5.23
N VAL A 79 -5.21 12.02 -4.25
CA VAL A 79 -5.01 10.96 -3.27
C VAL A 79 -5.00 9.59 -3.95
N ARG A 80 -5.89 9.37 -4.94
CA ARG A 80 -5.94 8.12 -5.72
C ARG A 80 -4.63 7.88 -6.46
N LYS A 81 -4.16 8.86 -7.23
CA LYS A 81 -2.89 8.77 -7.97
C LYS A 81 -1.72 8.54 -7.02
N ALA A 82 -1.65 9.32 -5.95
CA ALA A 82 -0.61 9.14 -4.93
C ALA A 82 -0.62 7.73 -4.35
N THR A 83 -1.79 7.20 -3.99
CA THR A 83 -1.94 5.88 -3.41
C THR A 83 -1.59 4.78 -4.41
N LEU A 84 -2.15 4.83 -5.62
CA LEU A 84 -1.94 3.79 -6.64
C LEU A 84 -0.54 3.82 -7.26
N SER A 85 0.21 4.93 -7.17
CA SER A 85 1.60 4.99 -7.64
C SER A 85 2.55 3.99 -6.96
N ASP A 86 2.17 3.48 -5.80
CA ASP A 86 2.91 2.43 -5.10
C ASP A 86 2.93 1.11 -5.90
N ILE A 87 1.90 0.87 -6.72
CA ILE A 87 1.80 -0.33 -7.57
C ILE A 87 2.93 -0.34 -8.61
N SER A 88 3.10 0.75 -9.37
CA SER A 88 4.18 0.84 -10.36
C SER A 88 5.56 0.88 -9.71
N LEU A 89 5.68 1.46 -8.52
CA LEU A 89 6.92 1.43 -7.75
C LEU A 89 7.34 0.00 -7.43
N TRP A 90 6.44 -0.83 -6.88
CA TRP A 90 6.74 -2.24 -6.59
C TRP A 90 6.93 -3.09 -7.85
N THR A 91 6.30 -2.71 -8.97
CA THR A 91 6.56 -3.32 -10.27
C THR A 91 8.01 -3.08 -10.70
N ARG A 92 8.51 -1.84 -10.59
CA ARG A 92 9.92 -1.50 -10.93
C ARG A 92 10.92 -2.14 -9.98
N VAL A 93 10.60 -2.26 -8.69
CA VAL A 93 11.44 -3.00 -7.73
C VAL A 93 11.53 -4.48 -8.14
N TYR A 94 10.41 -5.07 -8.55
CA TYR A 94 10.38 -6.45 -9.05
C TYR A 94 11.19 -6.60 -10.34
N GLU A 95 10.97 -5.73 -11.33
CA GLU A 95 11.67 -5.73 -12.62
C GLU A 95 13.18 -5.58 -12.43
N LYS A 96 13.62 -4.65 -11.57
CA LYS A 96 15.05 -4.48 -11.24
C LYS A 96 15.68 -5.77 -10.68
N ARG A 97 14.91 -6.56 -9.93
CA ARG A 97 15.38 -7.80 -9.29
C ARG A 97 15.35 -9.01 -10.21
N HIS A 98 14.36 -9.08 -11.08
CA HIS A 98 14.05 -10.28 -11.88
C HIS A 98 14.24 -10.09 -13.39
N GLY A 99 14.46 -8.87 -13.89
CA GLY A 99 14.66 -8.57 -15.31
C GLY A 99 13.37 -8.61 -16.16
N VAL A 100 12.21 -8.75 -15.54
CA VAL A 100 10.90 -8.80 -16.21
C VAL A 100 9.87 -7.96 -15.47
N VAL A 101 8.93 -7.36 -16.21
CA VAL A 101 7.79 -6.63 -15.63
C VAL A 101 6.91 -7.59 -14.83
N GLY A 102 6.49 -7.20 -13.63
CA GLY A 102 5.64 -8.02 -12.79
C GLY A 102 5.61 -7.56 -11.34
N SER A 103 4.90 -8.31 -10.49
CA SER A 103 4.92 -8.09 -9.04
C SER A 103 4.56 -9.36 -8.28
N ASP A 104 5.18 -9.55 -7.12
CA ASP A 104 4.89 -10.62 -6.15
C ASP A 104 4.20 -10.11 -4.87
N LYS A 105 3.89 -8.83 -4.81
CA LYS A 105 3.36 -8.15 -3.61
C LYS A 105 1.84 -8.31 -3.43
N CYS A 106 1.30 -9.53 -3.65
CA CYS A 106 -0.15 -9.79 -3.62
C CYS A 106 -0.82 -9.32 -2.32
N GLY A 107 -0.20 -9.60 -1.16
CA GLY A 107 -0.75 -9.17 0.14
C GLY A 107 -0.70 -7.66 0.31
N TRP A 108 0.41 -7.02 -0.04
CA TRP A 108 0.56 -5.57 0.08
C TRP A 108 -0.37 -4.81 -0.88
N LEU A 109 -0.42 -5.21 -2.14
CA LEU A 109 -1.24 -4.53 -3.13
C LEU A 109 -2.75 -4.81 -2.98
N ALA A 110 -3.14 -5.81 -2.19
CA ALA A 110 -4.52 -6.01 -1.75
C ALA A 110 -5.08 -4.81 -0.98
N HIS A 111 -4.27 -4.16 -0.13
CA HIS A 111 -4.67 -2.95 0.60
C HIS A 111 -5.05 -1.82 -0.38
N HIS A 112 -4.31 -1.67 -1.47
CA HIS A 112 -4.56 -0.67 -2.51
C HIS A 112 -5.83 -1.01 -3.32
N ALA A 113 -5.96 -2.26 -3.75
CA ALA A 113 -7.11 -2.71 -4.53
C ALA A 113 -8.43 -2.56 -3.75
N CYS A 114 -8.42 -2.91 -2.47
CA CYS A 114 -9.60 -2.92 -1.60
C CYS A 114 -9.88 -1.58 -0.89
N GLY A 115 -9.10 -0.54 -1.16
CA GLY A 115 -9.32 0.79 -0.58
C GLY A 115 -9.04 0.87 0.92
N ALA A 116 -8.11 0.06 1.43
CA ALA A 116 -7.77 0.00 2.84
C ALA A 116 -6.63 0.93 3.24
N ILE A 117 -5.79 1.32 2.30
CA ILE A 117 -4.63 2.18 2.53
C ILE A 117 -4.76 3.49 1.74
N VAL A 118 -4.29 4.60 2.31
CA VAL A 118 -4.32 5.94 1.68
C VAL A 118 -2.96 6.58 1.79
N ARG A 119 -2.42 7.10 0.67
CA ARG A 119 -1.20 7.90 0.69
C ARG A 119 -1.52 9.38 0.82
N LEU A 120 -1.02 10.00 1.89
CA LEU A 120 -1.16 11.42 2.19
C LEU A 120 0.24 12.04 2.30
N GLY A 121 0.69 12.64 1.21
CA GLY A 121 2.06 13.16 1.12
C GLY A 121 3.11 12.05 1.03
N ARG A 122 4.10 12.09 1.95
CA ARG A 122 5.22 11.11 1.97
C ARG A 122 4.83 9.75 2.53
N LEU A 123 3.80 9.69 3.38
CA LEU A 123 3.43 8.51 4.16
C LEU A 123 2.12 7.90 3.68
N GLN A 124 1.91 6.62 4.04
CA GLN A 124 0.67 5.89 3.84
C GLN A 124 0.04 5.54 5.17
N PHE A 125 -1.28 5.47 5.18
CA PHE A 125 -2.08 5.26 6.38
C PHE A 125 -3.18 4.26 6.12
N GLU A 126 -3.44 3.39 7.11
CA GLU A 126 -4.57 2.45 7.10
C GLU A 126 -5.21 2.34 8.48
N ASP A 127 -6.49 2.03 8.48
CA ASP A 127 -7.23 1.70 9.70
C ASP A 127 -6.70 0.41 10.32
N GLY A 128 -6.56 0.37 11.64
CA GLY A 128 -6.10 -0.82 12.30
C GLY A 128 -6.36 -0.83 13.80
N THR A 129 -5.85 -1.88 14.43
CA THR A 129 -5.83 -1.99 15.88
C THR A 129 -4.40 -2.15 16.37
N PHE A 130 -4.12 -1.70 17.57
CA PHE A 130 -2.82 -1.88 18.20
C PHE A 130 -2.57 -3.39 18.44
N PRO A 131 -1.55 -4.00 17.80
CA PRO A 131 -1.44 -5.45 17.73
C PRO A 131 -0.69 -6.05 18.93
N PHE A 132 0.05 -5.21 19.70
CA PHE A 132 0.98 -5.70 20.72
C PHE A 132 0.27 -5.92 22.04
N ASN A 133 0.63 -7.03 22.74
CA ASN A 133 0.14 -7.34 24.08
C ASN A 133 0.93 -6.55 25.14
N VAL A 134 0.89 -5.23 25.02
CA VAL A 134 1.50 -4.28 25.96
C VAL A 134 0.54 -3.13 26.23
N THR A 135 0.71 -2.46 27.37
CA THR A 135 -0.02 -1.23 27.71
C THR A 135 0.92 -0.04 27.59
N VAL A 136 0.60 0.88 26.68
CA VAL A 136 1.31 2.15 26.55
C VAL A 136 0.69 3.16 27.51
N ARG A 137 1.53 3.87 28.28
CA ARG A 137 1.12 4.90 29.25
C ARG A 137 1.86 6.21 28.99
N ASP A 138 1.25 7.33 29.37
CA ASP A 138 1.94 8.62 29.41
C ASP A 138 2.83 8.73 30.66
N ALA A 139 3.48 9.89 30.81
CA ALA A 139 4.38 10.17 31.93
C ALA A 139 3.65 10.19 33.28
N GLU A 140 2.35 10.49 33.30
CA GLU A 140 1.48 10.51 34.46
C GLU A 140 0.89 9.13 34.80
N GLY A 141 1.21 8.09 34.01
CA GLY A 141 0.74 6.71 34.20
C GLY A 141 -0.65 6.41 33.63
N LYS A 142 -1.28 7.36 32.93
CA LYS A 142 -2.57 7.15 32.29
C LYS A 142 -2.40 6.23 31.07
N THR A 143 -3.28 5.26 30.95
CA THR A 143 -3.29 4.35 29.78
C THR A 143 -3.67 5.11 28.52
N LEU A 144 -2.79 5.06 27.53
CA LEU A 144 -3.00 5.63 26.19
C LEU A 144 -3.52 4.57 25.21
N CYS A 145 -2.92 3.37 25.20
CA CYS A 145 -3.19 2.35 24.23
C CYS A 145 -2.95 0.95 24.82
N THR A 146 -3.80 0.00 24.47
CA THR A 146 -3.67 -1.42 24.80
C THR A 146 -3.94 -2.26 23.55
N GLN A 147 -3.66 -3.55 23.60
CA GLN A 147 -4.02 -4.47 22.50
C GLN A 147 -5.50 -4.32 22.12
N GLY A 148 -5.78 -4.21 20.82
CA GLY A 148 -7.12 -4.01 20.27
C GLY A 148 -7.61 -2.55 20.25
N THR A 149 -6.88 -1.59 20.84
CA THR A 149 -7.22 -0.16 20.71
C THR A 149 -7.21 0.24 19.23
N PRO A 150 -8.28 0.92 18.71
CA PRO A 150 -8.27 1.45 17.35
C PRO A 150 -7.14 2.46 17.16
N VAL A 151 -6.33 2.27 16.14
CA VAL A 151 -5.18 3.11 15.81
C VAL A 151 -5.09 3.32 14.30
N LEU A 152 -4.51 4.42 13.89
CA LEU A 152 -4.11 4.63 12.52
C LEU A 152 -2.69 4.05 12.31
N ARG A 153 -2.57 3.04 11.46
CA ARG A 153 -1.26 2.47 11.14
C ARG A 153 -0.59 3.28 10.04
N LEU A 154 0.66 3.65 10.27
CA LEU A 154 1.49 4.42 9.35
C LEU A 154 2.50 3.50 8.69
N HIS A 155 2.61 3.63 7.37
CA HIS A 155 3.63 2.95 6.55
C HIS A 155 4.51 3.99 5.86
N ILE A 156 5.79 3.62 5.71
CA ILE A 156 6.79 4.43 5.03
C ILE A 156 7.00 3.81 3.64
N PRO A 157 6.41 4.40 2.57
CA PRO A 157 6.58 3.87 1.21
C PRO A 157 8.04 3.90 0.78
N GLU A 158 8.40 2.96 -0.08
CA GLU A 158 9.68 2.94 -0.79
C GLU A 158 9.89 4.25 -1.56
N GLY A 159 11.17 4.63 -1.75
CA GLY A 159 11.59 5.78 -2.54
C GLY A 159 11.52 7.12 -1.82
N GLY A 160 12.51 7.96 -2.11
CA GLY A 160 12.66 9.31 -1.58
C GLY A 160 13.06 9.39 -0.08
N PRO A 161 13.65 10.49 0.33
CA PRO A 161 14.10 10.69 1.71
C PRO A 161 12.90 10.87 2.68
N LEU A 162 13.13 10.47 3.93
CA LEU A 162 12.19 10.70 5.03
C LEU A 162 12.54 12.02 5.74
N LEU A 163 12.26 13.15 5.08
CA LEU A 163 12.56 14.47 5.63
C LEU A 163 11.50 14.87 6.69
N PRO A 164 11.89 15.48 7.82
CA PRO A 164 10.96 15.87 8.89
C PRO A 164 9.76 16.67 8.39
N ALA A 165 9.98 17.68 7.57
CA ALA A 165 8.91 18.52 7.03
C ALA A 165 7.88 17.74 6.16
N LEU A 166 8.31 16.70 5.46
CA LEU A 166 7.41 15.83 4.67
C LEU A 166 6.63 14.87 5.56
N VAL A 167 7.23 14.44 6.66
CA VAL A 167 6.56 13.62 7.69
C VAL A 167 5.48 14.45 8.39
N ASP A 168 5.83 15.66 8.83
CA ASP A 168 4.89 16.57 9.49
C ASP A 168 3.70 16.92 8.59
N ASP A 169 3.93 17.27 7.31
CA ASP A 169 2.84 17.51 6.35
C ASP A 169 1.94 16.28 6.21
N SER A 170 2.53 15.08 6.12
CA SER A 170 1.76 13.84 6.01
C SER A 170 0.91 13.56 7.25
N LEU A 171 1.45 13.77 8.44
CA LEU A 171 0.73 13.62 9.71
C LEU A 171 -0.41 14.64 9.86
N LEU A 172 -0.18 15.89 9.46
CA LEU A 172 -1.23 16.93 9.46
C LEU A 172 -2.37 16.60 8.49
N ARG A 173 -2.06 16.06 7.31
CA ARG A 173 -3.08 15.58 6.36
C ARG A 173 -3.84 14.39 6.93
N ALA A 174 -3.13 13.43 7.55
CA ALA A 174 -3.74 12.26 8.17
C ALA A 174 -4.67 12.64 9.32
N ALA A 175 -4.30 13.59 10.18
CA ALA A 175 -5.14 14.09 11.27
C ALA A 175 -6.46 14.73 10.78
N ARG A 176 -6.46 15.33 9.59
CA ARG A 176 -7.66 15.88 8.95
C ARG A 176 -8.51 14.81 8.28
N TRP A 177 -7.85 13.83 7.63
CA TRP A 177 -8.52 12.75 6.88
C TRP A 177 -9.12 11.71 7.81
N PHE A 178 -8.43 11.38 8.90
CA PHE A 178 -8.76 10.34 9.87
C PHE A 178 -8.99 10.92 11.27
N SER A 179 -9.87 11.93 11.39
CA SER A 179 -10.11 12.67 12.64
C SER A 179 -10.65 11.81 13.80
N GLN A 180 -11.09 10.58 13.52
CA GLN A 180 -11.58 9.62 14.52
C GLN A 180 -10.45 8.93 15.31
N TYR A 181 -9.20 8.98 14.85
CA TYR A 181 -8.07 8.33 15.51
C TYR A 181 -7.31 9.31 16.41
N SER A 182 -7.02 8.87 17.63
CA SER A 182 -6.19 9.62 18.58
C SER A 182 -4.72 9.17 18.57
N PHE A 183 -4.44 8.00 17.97
CA PHE A 183 -3.12 7.41 17.98
C PHE A 183 -2.71 6.97 16.59
N VAL A 184 -1.44 7.22 16.26
CA VAL A 184 -0.76 6.70 15.08
C VAL A 184 0.30 5.72 15.54
N THR A 185 0.38 4.56 14.91
CA THR A 185 1.43 3.57 15.17
C THR A 185 2.23 3.31 13.90
N CYS A 186 3.54 3.16 14.06
CA CYS A 186 4.44 2.78 12.97
C CYS A 186 5.29 1.59 13.42
N ASP A 187 5.21 0.51 12.63
CA ASP A 187 6.09 -0.65 12.77
C ASP A 187 7.02 -0.68 11.55
N SER A 188 8.26 -0.25 11.74
CA SER A 188 9.24 -0.14 10.67
C SER A 188 10.66 -0.37 11.20
N TRP A 189 11.43 -1.17 10.46
CA TRP A 189 12.86 -1.35 10.75
C TRP A 189 13.65 -0.03 10.71
N LEU A 190 13.15 0.98 9.98
CA LEU A 190 13.73 2.33 9.95
C LEU A 190 13.71 3.04 11.31
N LEU A 191 12.88 2.56 12.24
CA LEU A 191 12.77 3.10 13.61
C LEU A 191 13.65 2.35 14.61
N ASP A 192 14.44 1.34 14.16
CA ASP A 192 15.35 0.60 15.02
C ASP A 192 16.49 1.54 15.51
N PRO A 193 16.65 1.75 16.83
CA PRO A 193 17.70 2.61 17.36
C PRO A 193 19.11 2.16 16.96
N GLN A 194 19.30 0.89 16.63
CA GLN A 194 20.60 0.35 16.21
C GLN A 194 21.02 0.83 14.81
N LEU A 195 20.08 1.32 14.00
CA LEU A 195 20.45 1.88 12.68
C LEU A 195 21.44 3.03 12.79
N SER A 196 21.35 3.86 13.81
CA SER A 196 22.30 4.95 14.04
C SER A 196 23.74 4.46 14.25
N LEU A 197 23.91 3.23 14.74
CA LEU A 197 25.23 2.61 14.95
C LEU A 197 25.85 2.08 13.65
N VAL A 198 25.00 1.69 12.68
CA VAL A 198 25.43 1.10 11.40
C VAL A 198 25.52 2.13 10.29
N ALA A 199 24.57 3.07 10.25
CA ALA A 199 24.46 4.06 9.17
C ALA A 199 25.45 5.23 9.29
N GLY A 200 26.10 5.38 10.43
CA GLY A 200 26.94 6.57 10.73
C GLY A 200 26.11 7.85 10.87
N THR A 201 26.73 8.91 11.42
CA THR A 201 26.06 10.21 11.65
C THR A 201 25.84 11.04 10.36
N SER A 202 26.10 10.48 9.18
CA SER A 202 26.06 11.19 7.87
C SER A 202 24.92 10.76 6.94
N SER A 203 23.95 9.96 7.39
CA SER A 203 22.76 9.62 6.59
C SER A 203 21.57 10.46 7.04
N ASN A 204 21.57 11.71 6.63
CA ASN A 204 20.35 12.55 6.57
C ASN A 204 19.80 12.54 5.15
#